data_3fda3f2d6e4d93760952e525e9f522ce
#
_entry.id   3fda3f2d6e4d93760952e525e9f522ce
#
_cell.length_a   1.000
_cell.length_b   1.000
_cell.length_c   1.000
_cell.angle_alpha   90.00
_cell.angle_beta   90.00
_cell.angle_gamma   90.00
#
_symmetry.space_group_name_H-M   'P 1'
#
loop_
_entity.id
_entity.type
_entity.pdbx_description
1 polymer ?
#
loop_
_entity_poly.entity_id
_entity_poly.type
_entity_poly.pdbx_seq_one_letter_code
_entity_poly.pdbx_strand_id
1 'polypeptide(L)'
;MQQTSFRLWIGAGLVLLGVLMLLERFGLFPGVTNYFWGLLFLAGGAYFLYRFANNMRGEWWAAIPGFALVGIGLQSFLPGVLGDWSGFLFLGALGLGFFAVYLSDRERWWAIIPGGVLITLGLTSALGDVFGVNETGGFFFLGLGLTFLLLAVLASLQWAWIPAVVMLVMGAFIGTPFIGSLNYIWPAALILGGLLLILRFARRH
;
A
#
# COMPACT_ATOMS: atom_id res chain seq x y z
N MET A 1 -1.69 22.89 40.38
CA MET A 1 -0.83 23.78 39.58
C MET A 1 -0.29 23.17 38.29
N GLN A 2 -0.09 21.84 38.17
CA GLN A 2 0.42 21.21 36.91
C GLN A 2 -0.56 21.23 35.72
N GLN A 3 -1.87 21.18 35.95
CA GLN A 3 -2.86 21.19 34.86
C GLN A 3 -2.99 22.52 34.14
N THR A 4 -2.69 23.62 34.78
CA THR A 4 -2.81 24.97 34.20
C THR A 4 -1.65 25.24 33.24
N SER A 5 -0.45 24.79 33.57
CA SER A 5 0.74 24.90 32.69
C SER A 5 0.58 24.11 31.42
N PHE A 6 0.05 22.88 31.48
CA PHE A 6 -0.16 22.02 30.30
C PHE A 6 -1.14 22.64 29.29
N ARG A 7 -2.25 23.21 29.78
CA ARG A 7 -3.23 23.92 28.93
C ARG A 7 -2.66 25.17 28.25
N LEU A 8 -1.81 25.90 28.97
CA LEU A 8 -1.12 27.08 28.40
C LEU A 8 -0.15 26.67 27.28
N TRP A 9 0.61 25.60 27.46
CA TRP A 9 1.52 25.09 26.41
C TRP A 9 0.78 24.58 25.18
N ILE A 10 -0.35 23.90 25.34
CA ILE A 10 -1.21 23.50 24.22
C ILE A 10 -1.76 24.74 23.52
N GLY A 11 -2.30 25.71 24.27
CA GLY A 11 -2.82 26.93 23.69
C GLY A 11 -1.77 27.73 22.92
N ALA A 12 -0.58 27.89 23.48
CA ALA A 12 0.54 28.56 22.82
C ALA A 12 0.96 27.80 21.55
N GLY A 13 1.02 26.48 21.58
CA GLY A 13 1.30 25.63 20.40
C GLY A 13 0.28 25.80 19.29
N LEU A 14 -1.02 25.81 19.63
CA LEU A 14 -2.11 26.05 18.67
C LEU A 14 -2.05 27.45 18.04
N VAL A 15 -1.77 28.47 18.85
CA VAL A 15 -1.61 29.85 18.35
C VAL A 15 -0.40 29.92 17.40
N LEU A 16 0.72 29.35 17.77
CA LEU A 16 1.93 29.33 16.94
C LEU A 16 1.69 28.61 15.62
N LEU A 17 1.02 27.47 15.65
CA LEU A 17 0.63 26.74 14.46
C LEU A 17 -0.32 27.55 13.57
N GLY A 18 -1.32 28.20 14.15
CA GLY A 18 -2.24 29.06 13.41
C GLY A 18 -1.53 30.25 12.75
N VAL A 19 -0.58 30.88 13.44
CA VAL A 19 0.24 31.96 12.87
C VAL A 19 1.11 31.44 11.73
N LEU A 20 1.75 30.27 11.86
CA LEU A 20 2.53 29.67 10.78
C LEU A 20 1.67 29.36 9.54
N MET A 21 0.46 28.83 9.73
CA MET A 21 -0.48 28.59 8.64
C MET A 21 -0.91 29.88 7.93
N LEU A 22 -1.12 30.96 8.68
CA LEU A 22 -1.43 32.25 8.11
C LEU A 22 -0.27 32.84 7.31
N LEU A 23 0.94 32.77 7.84
CA LEU A 23 2.16 33.22 7.16
C LEU A 23 2.40 32.49 5.84
N GLU A 24 2.13 31.17 5.81
CA GLU A 24 2.16 30.38 4.59
C GLU A 24 1.12 30.83 3.56
N ARG A 25 -0.09 31.15 4.01
CA ARG A 25 -1.16 31.73 3.14
C ARG A 25 -0.76 33.07 2.52
N PHE A 26 0.01 33.88 3.22
CA PHE A 26 0.57 35.12 2.70
C PHE A 26 1.82 34.94 1.83
N GLY A 27 2.24 33.68 1.59
CA GLY A 27 3.39 33.36 0.75
C GLY A 27 4.75 33.67 1.39
N LEU A 28 4.81 33.99 2.69
CA LEU A 28 6.06 34.36 3.38
C LEU A 28 6.94 33.15 3.66
N PHE A 29 6.34 31.96 3.89
CA PHE A 29 7.06 30.70 4.17
C PHE A 29 6.35 29.54 3.49
N PRO A 30 6.52 29.34 2.16
CA PRO A 30 5.86 28.25 1.45
C PRO A 30 6.32 26.88 1.96
N GLY A 31 5.35 25.99 2.26
CA GLY A 31 5.63 24.62 2.70
C GLY A 31 5.95 24.43 4.18
N VAL A 32 5.97 25.49 4.98
CA VAL A 32 6.33 25.41 6.41
C VAL A 32 5.39 24.46 7.18
N THR A 33 4.10 24.47 6.82
CA THR A 33 3.12 23.58 7.44
C THR A 33 3.41 22.10 7.14
N ASN A 34 3.82 21.80 5.91
CA ASN A 34 4.20 20.43 5.51
C ASN A 34 5.43 19.96 6.28
N TYR A 35 6.46 20.81 6.41
CA TYR A 35 7.66 20.46 7.17
C TYR A 35 7.37 20.28 8.67
N PHE A 36 6.48 21.10 9.24
CA PHE A 36 6.06 20.97 10.64
C PHE A 36 5.37 19.60 10.88
N TRP A 37 4.38 19.26 10.06
CA TRP A 37 3.69 17.97 10.15
C TRP A 37 4.63 16.82 9.85
N GLY A 38 5.48 16.96 8.84
CA GLY A 38 6.49 15.96 8.51
C GLY A 38 7.42 15.63 9.69
N LEU A 39 7.92 16.67 10.38
CA LEU A 39 8.78 16.51 11.55
C LEU A 39 8.03 15.85 12.72
N LEU A 40 6.77 16.26 12.94
CA LEU A 40 5.93 15.69 13.98
C LEU A 40 5.68 14.19 13.74
N PHE A 41 5.37 13.81 12.51
CA PHE A 41 5.18 12.41 12.14
C PHE A 41 6.48 11.60 12.22
N LEU A 42 7.62 12.16 11.79
CA LEU A 42 8.91 11.51 11.94
C LEU A 42 9.29 11.31 13.41
N ALA A 43 9.06 12.32 14.26
CA ALA A 43 9.33 12.21 15.69
C ALA A 43 8.42 11.14 16.36
N GLY A 44 7.13 11.13 16.02
CA GLY A 44 6.20 10.08 16.45
C GLY A 44 6.60 8.70 15.97
N GLY A 45 6.96 8.60 14.67
CA GLY A 45 7.44 7.35 14.07
C GLY A 45 8.72 6.85 14.74
N ALA A 46 9.69 7.73 14.96
CA ALA A 46 10.93 7.41 15.66
C ALA A 46 10.68 6.92 17.10
N TYR A 47 9.73 7.52 17.81
CA TYR A 47 9.34 7.07 19.14
C TYR A 47 8.79 5.64 19.13
N PHE A 48 7.86 5.32 18.20
CA PHE A 48 7.32 3.96 18.10
C PHE A 48 8.37 2.96 17.65
N LEU A 49 9.25 3.32 16.69
CA LEU A 49 10.35 2.45 16.26
C LEU A 49 11.37 2.22 17.38
N TYR A 50 11.64 3.23 18.20
CA TYR A 50 12.49 3.08 19.37
C TYR A 50 11.89 2.09 20.38
N ARG A 51 10.57 2.18 20.65
CA ARG A 51 9.88 1.21 21.51
C ARG A 51 9.95 -0.21 20.94
N PHE A 52 9.69 -0.35 19.64
CA PHE A 52 9.82 -1.62 18.94
C PHE A 52 11.24 -2.20 19.06
N ALA A 53 12.26 -1.39 18.79
CA ALA A 53 13.67 -1.82 18.82
C ALA A 53 14.12 -2.28 20.21
N ASN A 54 13.63 -1.63 21.27
CA ASN A 54 13.96 -1.99 22.66
C ASN A 54 13.29 -3.31 23.11
N ASN A 55 12.11 -3.64 22.60
CA ASN A 55 11.40 -4.86 22.95
C ASN A 55 10.60 -5.41 21.76
N MET A 56 11.31 -5.95 20.77
CA MET A 56 10.73 -6.42 19.51
C MET A 56 9.62 -7.47 19.69
N ARG A 57 9.72 -8.32 20.70
CA ARG A 57 8.71 -9.37 20.95
C ARG A 57 7.50 -8.85 21.70
N GLY A 58 7.69 -8.01 22.72
CA GLY A 58 6.60 -7.49 23.57
C GLY A 58 5.86 -6.32 22.92
N GLU A 59 6.57 -5.45 22.23
CA GLU A 59 6.03 -4.25 21.58
C GLU A 59 6.03 -4.33 20.05
N TRP A 60 5.84 -5.53 19.50
CA TRP A 60 5.81 -5.79 18.08
C TRP A 60 4.83 -4.90 17.30
N TRP A 61 3.70 -4.57 17.93
CA TRP A 61 2.66 -3.73 17.35
C TRP A 61 3.16 -2.31 17.03
N ALA A 62 4.17 -1.82 17.75
CA ALA A 62 4.73 -0.49 17.57
C ALA A 62 5.47 -0.32 16.22
N ALA A 63 5.89 -1.42 15.59
CA ALA A 63 6.45 -1.38 14.25
C ALA A 63 5.46 -0.79 13.24
N ILE A 64 4.20 -1.20 13.27
CA ILE A 64 3.18 -0.78 12.31
C ILE A 64 2.98 0.74 12.32
N PRO A 65 2.55 1.39 13.43
CA PRO A 65 2.43 2.84 13.48
C PRO A 65 3.78 3.56 13.30
N GLY A 66 4.88 2.96 13.75
CA GLY A 66 6.21 3.52 13.57
C GLY A 66 6.56 3.72 12.11
N PHE A 67 6.48 2.67 11.30
CA PHE A 67 6.74 2.74 9.85
C PHE A 67 5.70 3.59 9.12
N ALA A 68 4.41 3.52 9.49
CA ALA A 68 3.37 4.36 8.89
C ALA A 68 3.68 5.85 9.07
N LEU A 69 4.00 6.28 10.29
CA LEU A 69 4.32 7.67 10.61
C LEU A 69 5.61 8.13 9.92
N VAL A 70 6.62 7.27 9.83
CA VAL A 70 7.84 7.56 9.06
C VAL A 70 7.52 7.73 7.59
N GLY A 71 6.67 6.87 7.00
CA GLY A 71 6.24 6.98 5.60
C GLY A 71 5.53 8.32 5.32
N ILE A 72 4.58 8.72 6.18
CA ILE A 72 3.89 10.01 6.08
C ILE A 72 4.87 11.17 6.26
N GLY A 73 5.74 11.08 7.26
CA GLY A 73 6.73 12.11 7.56
C GLY A 73 7.70 12.34 6.40
N LEU A 74 8.26 11.28 5.84
CA LEU A 74 9.17 11.36 4.70
C LEU A 74 8.50 11.98 3.46
N GLN A 75 7.25 11.61 3.19
CA GLN A 75 6.48 12.19 2.09
C GLN A 75 6.35 13.72 2.20
N SER A 76 6.22 14.24 3.41
CA SER A 76 6.13 15.68 3.66
C SER A 76 7.41 16.45 3.33
N PHE A 77 8.58 15.79 3.32
CA PHE A 77 9.86 16.40 2.98
C PHE A 77 10.24 16.28 1.50
N LEU A 78 9.54 15.43 0.75
CA LEU A 78 9.85 15.14 -0.65
C LEU A 78 8.71 15.56 -1.61
N PRO A 79 8.01 16.70 -1.37
CA PRO A 79 6.96 17.14 -2.27
C PRO A 79 7.55 17.42 -3.66
N GLY A 80 7.03 16.77 -4.68
CA GLY A 80 7.47 16.95 -6.07
C GLY A 80 8.71 16.14 -6.49
N VAL A 81 9.50 15.59 -5.58
CA VAL A 81 10.64 14.71 -5.93
C VAL A 81 10.14 13.30 -6.25
N LEU A 82 9.16 12.84 -5.52
CA LEU A 82 8.61 11.49 -5.67
C LEU A 82 7.51 11.40 -6.71
N GLY A 83 6.84 12.52 -7.06
CA GLY A 83 5.73 12.51 -8.02
C GLY A 83 4.73 11.41 -7.69
N ASP A 84 4.54 10.52 -8.65
CA ASP A 84 3.61 9.39 -8.58
C ASP A 84 4.04 8.30 -7.57
N TRP A 85 5.30 8.33 -7.10
CA TRP A 85 5.84 7.39 -6.11
C TRP A 85 5.47 7.73 -4.65
N SER A 86 4.77 8.84 -4.41
CA SER A 86 4.38 9.25 -3.05
C SER A 86 3.49 8.21 -2.35
N GLY A 87 2.54 7.62 -3.08
CA GLY A 87 1.68 6.53 -2.58
C GLY A 87 2.48 5.27 -2.23
N PHE A 88 3.49 4.92 -3.04
CA PHE A 88 4.38 3.80 -2.76
C PHE A 88 5.18 4.03 -1.47
N LEU A 89 5.66 5.23 -1.23
CA LEU A 89 6.44 5.51 -0.02
C LEU A 89 5.63 5.23 1.25
N PHE A 90 4.36 5.65 1.31
CA PHE A 90 3.49 5.38 2.46
C PHE A 90 3.12 3.90 2.58
N LEU A 91 2.57 3.33 1.51
CA LEU A 91 2.12 1.92 1.52
C LEU A 91 3.31 0.96 1.67
N GLY A 92 4.45 1.27 1.05
CA GLY A 92 5.68 0.51 1.17
C GLY A 92 6.24 0.57 2.60
N ALA A 93 6.30 1.75 3.20
CA ALA A 93 6.73 1.90 4.58
C ALA A 93 5.82 1.11 5.54
N LEU A 94 4.49 1.24 5.39
CA LEU A 94 3.53 0.48 6.19
C LEU A 94 3.70 -1.03 5.99
N GLY A 95 3.90 -1.50 4.75
CA GLY A 95 4.19 -2.89 4.43
C GLY A 95 5.48 -3.39 5.10
N LEU A 96 6.55 -2.57 5.09
CA LEU A 96 7.79 -2.87 5.83
C LEU A 96 7.55 -2.99 7.34
N GLY A 97 6.63 -2.21 7.91
CA GLY A 97 6.21 -2.34 9.31
C GLY A 97 5.66 -3.74 9.62
N PHE A 98 4.82 -4.29 8.75
CA PHE A 98 4.33 -5.66 8.89
C PHE A 98 5.44 -6.71 8.70
N PHE A 99 6.36 -6.52 7.76
CA PHE A 99 7.52 -7.41 7.64
C PHE A 99 8.42 -7.34 8.89
N ALA A 100 8.60 -6.19 9.50
CA ALA A 100 9.33 -6.04 10.76
C ALA A 100 8.65 -6.84 11.90
N VAL A 101 7.30 -6.87 11.94
CA VAL A 101 6.54 -7.73 12.87
C VAL A 101 6.86 -9.21 12.65
N TYR A 102 6.86 -9.68 11.41
CA TYR A 102 7.23 -11.06 11.08
C TYR A 102 8.69 -11.38 11.46
N LEU A 103 9.61 -10.45 11.19
CA LEU A 103 11.03 -10.63 11.52
C LEU A 103 11.29 -10.64 13.02
N SER A 104 10.47 -9.94 13.82
CA SER A 104 10.58 -9.94 15.28
C SER A 104 10.19 -11.29 15.91
N ASP A 105 9.28 -12.01 15.26
CA ASP A 105 8.82 -13.32 15.68
C ASP A 105 8.20 -14.09 14.50
N ARG A 106 8.81 -15.20 14.13
CA ARG A 106 8.40 -16.03 12.99
C ARG A 106 7.02 -16.68 13.17
N GLU A 107 6.52 -16.80 14.39
CA GLU A 107 5.17 -17.29 14.66
C GLU A 107 4.10 -16.32 14.13
N ARG A 108 4.43 -15.05 13.93
CA ARG A 108 3.57 -14.02 13.34
C ARG A 108 3.58 -14.04 11.81
N TRP A 109 3.56 -15.22 11.21
CA TRP A 109 3.56 -15.40 9.76
C TRP A 109 2.43 -14.64 9.05
N TRP A 110 1.31 -14.41 9.75
CA TRP A 110 0.18 -13.66 9.22
C TRP A 110 0.56 -12.25 8.74
N ALA A 111 1.59 -11.65 9.31
CA ALA A 111 2.05 -10.30 8.97
C ALA A 111 2.65 -10.21 7.55
N ILE A 112 3.11 -11.33 6.97
CA ILE A 112 3.58 -11.37 5.58
C ILE A 112 2.45 -10.98 4.62
N ILE A 113 1.20 -11.37 4.89
CA ILE A 113 0.07 -11.12 4.00
C ILE A 113 -0.20 -9.62 3.85
N PRO A 114 -0.56 -8.86 4.92
CA PRO A 114 -0.77 -7.42 4.77
C PRO A 114 0.50 -6.68 4.33
N GLY A 115 1.69 -7.12 4.77
CA GLY A 115 2.96 -6.54 4.34
C GLY A 115 3.16 -6.62 2.82
N GLY A 116 2.99 -7.79 2.25
CA GLY A 116 3.13 -8.02 0.82
C GLY A 116 2.04 -7.33 0.00
N VAL A 117 0.78 -7.38 0.46
CA VAL A 117 -0.35 -6.69 -0.19
C VAL A 117 -0.11 -5.18 -0.26
N LEU A 118 0.31 -4.55 0.84
CA LEU A 118 0.56 -3.11 0.89
C LEU A 118 1.72 -2.69 -0.02
N ILE A 119 2.83 -3.42 -0.02
CA ILE A 119 3.94 -3.16 -0.94
C ILE A 119 3.49 -3.34 -2.39
N THR A 120 2.72 -4.39 -2.69
CA THR A 120 2.17 -4.63 -4.03
C THR A 120 1.26 -3.49 -4.46
N LEU A 121 0.32 -3.05 -3.62
CA LEU A 121 -0.57 -1.92 -3.90
C LEU A 121 0.21 -0.63 -4.17
N GLY A 122 1.19 -0.33 -3.32
CA GLY A 122 2.04 0.85 -3.49
C GLY A 122 2.81 0.81 -4.80
N LEU A 123 3.43 -0.34 -5.11
CA LEU A 123 4.19 -0.54 -6.34
C LEU A 123 3.29 -0.46 -7.58
N THR A 124 2.11 -1.10 -7.52
CA THR A 124 1.14 -1.08 -8.62
C THR A 124 0.61 0.33 -8.88
N SER A 125 0.38 1.13 -7.83
CA SER A 125 0.00 2.55 -7.99
C SER A 125 1.10 3.33 -8.71
N ALA A 126 2.35 3.22 -8.27
CA ALA A 126 3.47 3.93 -8.87
C ALA A 126 3.75 3.49 -10.33
N LEU A 127 3.63 2.20 -10.62
CA LEU A 127 3.83 1.67 -11.97
C LEU A 127 2.66 2.02 -12.91
N GLY A 128 1.44 2.17 -12.38
CA GLY A 128 0.26 2.53 -13.16
C GLY A 128 0.40 3.87 -13.87
N ASP A 129 1.05 4.80 -13.22
CA ASP A 129 1.31 6.13 -13.76
C ASP A 129 2.41 6.09 -14.85
N VAL A 130 3.33 5.11 -14.78
CA VAL A 130 4.44 4.94 -15.74
C VAL A 130 4.04 4.12 -16.95
N PHE A 131 3.33 3.01 -16.76
CA PHE A 131 3.03 2.02 -17.81
C PHE A 131 1.58 2.07 -18.32
N GLY A 132 0.69 2.80 -17.64
CA GLY A 132 -0.73 2.88 -17.95
C GLY A 132 -1.59 1.87 -17.18
N VAL A 133 -2.85 2.24 -16.98
CA VAL A 133 -3.80 1.52 -16.10
C VAL A 133 -4.11 0.09 -16.59
N ASN A 134 -4.01 -0.17 -17.90
CA ASN A 134 -4.38 -1.45 -18.47
C ASN A 134 -3.38 -2.59 -18.15
N GLU A 135 -2.12 -2.25 -17.82
CA GLU A 135 -1.07 -3.23 -17.55
C GLU A 135 -0.86 -3.47 -16.03
N THR A 136 -1.39 -2.58 -15.20
CA THR A 136 -1.23 -2.62 -13.74
C THR A 136 -1.89 -3.83 -13.08
N GLY A 137 -2.97 -4.35 -13.65
CA GLY A 137 -3.64 -5.56 -13.15
C GLY A 137 -2.72 -6.78 -13.10
N GLY A 138 -1.89 -6.97 -14.13
CA GLY A 138 -0.89 -8.04 -14.16
C GLY A 138 0.13 -7.92 -13.02
N PHE A 139 0.70 -6.74 -12.83
CA PHE A 139 1.65 -6.47 -11.74
C PHE A 139 1.04 -6.68 -10.36
N PHE A 140 -0.24 -6.31 -10.17
CA PHE A 140 -0.95 -6.54 -8.91
C PHE A 140 -1.05 -8.04 -8.58
N PHE A 141 -1.50 -8.86 -9.52
CA PHE A 141 -1.60 -10.31 -9.31
C PHE A 141 -0.23 -10.98 -9.16
N LEU A 142 0.80 -10.53 -9.90
CA LEU A 142 2.17 -11.00 -9.70
C LEU A 142 2.69 -10.69 -8.30
N GLY A 143 2.47 -9.48 -7.80
CA GLY A 143 2.88 -9.09 -6.45
C GLY A 143 2.14 -9.87 -5.36
N LEU A 144 0.83 -10.10 -5.51
CA LEU A 144 0.09 -10.98 -4.62
C LEU A 144 0.58 -12.42 -4.69
N GLY A 145 0.85 -12.94 -5.88
CA GLY A 145 1.43 -14.27 -6.08
C GLY A 145 2.77 -14.43 -5.38
N LEU A 146 3.65 -13.43 -5.49
CA LEU A 146 4.92 -13.38 -4.76
C LEU A 146 4.71 -13.32 -3.24
N THR A 147 3.69 -12.60 -2.77
CA THR A 147 3.35 -12.54 -1.34
C THR A 147 2.98 -13.92 -0.80
N PHE A 148 2.12 -14.67 -1.50
CA PHE A 148 1.76 -16.03 -1.11
C PHE A 148 2.91 -17.02 -1.29
N LEU A 149 3.79 -16.82 -2.28
CA LEU A 149 5.00 -17.60 -2.44
C LEU A 149 5.95 -17.41 -1.26
N LEU A 150 6.17 -16.16 -0.83
CA LEU A 150 6.93 -15.85 0.37
C LEU A 150 6.32 -16.51 1.61
N LEU A 151 5.02 -16.50 1.75
CA LEU A 151 4.30 -17.16 2.83
C LEU A 151 4.51 -18.68 2.80
N ALA A 152 4.41 -19.32 1.63
CA ALA A 152 4.61 -20.75 1.45
C ALA A 152 6.04 -21.16 1.82
N VAL A 153 7.04 -20.37 1.42
CA VAL A 153 8.47 -20.68 1.62
C VAL A 153 8.92 -20.31 3.03
N LEU A 154 8.64 -19.08 3.50
CA LEU A 154 9.18 -18.57 4.75
C LEU A 154 8.43 -19.09 5.98
N ALA A 155 7.12 -19.30 5.86
CA ALA A 155 6.29 -19.83 6.94
C ALA A 155 5.98 -21.34 6.77
N SER A 156 6.50 -21.98 5.69
CA SER A 156 6.31 -23.39 5.38
C SER A 156 4.85 -23.82 5.31
N LEU A 157 3.95 -22.92 4.88
CA LEU A 157 2.51 -23.15 4.81
C LEU A 157 2.12 -23.75 3.46
N GLN A 158 1.85 -25.04 3.45
CA GLN A 158 1.56 -25.79 2.21
C GLN A 158 0.34 -25.26 1.44
N TRP A 159 -0.70 -24.76 2.14
CA TRP A 159 -1.88 -24.22 1.48
C TRP A 159 -1.60 -22.96 0.64
N ALA A 160 -0.55 -22.21 1.00
CA ALA A 160 -0.21 -20.95 0.34
C ALA A 160 0.36 -21.14 -1.07
N TRP A 161 0.79 -22.35 -1.44
CA TRP A 161 1.22 -22.67 -2.79
C TRP A 161 0.10 -22.55 -3.82
N ILE A 162 -1.14 -22.88 -3.45
CA ILE A 162 -2.28 -22.83 -4.35
C ILE A 162 -2.57 -21.39 -4.79
N PRO A 163 -2.84 -20.43 -3.88
CA PRO A 163 -3.03 -19.05 -4.29
C PRO A 163 -1.78 -18.42 -4.92
N ALA A 164 -0.56 -18.82 -4.50
CA ALA A 164 0.67 -18.33 -5.13
C ALA A 164 0.70 -18.65 -6.62
N VAL A 165 0.54 -19.92 -6.99
CA VAL A 165 0.58 -20.36 -8.39
C VAL A 165 -0.58 -19.73 -9.19
N VAL A 166 -1.79 -19.74 -8.66
CA VAL A 166 -2.96 -19.18 -9.35
C VAL A 166 -2.76 -17.69 -9.65
N MET A 167 -2.30 -16.90 -8.66
CA MET A 167 -2.11 -15.47 -8.83
C MET A 167 -0.92 -15.15 -9.75
N LEU A 168 0.19 -15.91 -9.67
CA LEU A 168 1.32 -15.75 -10.59
C LEU A 168 0.90 -16.04 -12.03
N VAL A 169 0.16 -17.12 -12.25
CA VAL A 169 -0.36 -17.47 -13.58
C VAL A 169 -1.32 -16.38 -14.07
N MET A 170 -2.29 -15.97 -13.25
CA MET A 170 -3.21 -14.87 -13.59
C MET A 170 -2.45 -13.59 -13.93
N GLY A 171 -1.47 -13.20 -13.12
CA GLY A 171 -0.66 -12.00 -13.35
C GLY A 171 0.13 -12.07 -14.65
N ALA A 172 0.72 -13.22 -14.96
CA ALA A 172 1.42 -13.45 -16.21
C ALA A 172 0.47 -13.35 -17.41
N PHE A 173 -0.75 -13.88 -17.31
CA PHE A 173 -1.74 -13.81 -18.38
C PHE A 173 -2.29 -12.38 -18.56
N ILE A 174 -2.61 -11.67 -17.47
CA ILE A 174 -3.19 -10.32 -17.51
C ILE A 174 -2.20 -9.29 -18.09
N GLY A 175 -0.90 -9.47 -17.86
CA GLY A 175 0.16 -8.61 -18.43
C GLY A 175 0.49 -8.89 -19.89
N THR A 176 -0.17 -9.84 -20.55
CA THR A 176 0.11 -10.17 -21.97
C THR A 176 -0.91 -9.54 -22.91
N PRO A 177 -0.50 -9.22 -24.18
CA PRO A 177 -1.43 -8.76 -25.24
C PRO A 177 -2.58 -9.75 -25.52
N PHE A 178 -2.46 -10.97 -25.01
CA PHE A 178 -3.45 -12.03 -25.19
C PHE A 178 -4.81 -11.71 -24.55
N ILE A 179 -4.86 -10.94 -23.46
CA ILE A 179 -6.11 -10.50 -22.85
C ILE A 179 -6.85 -9.47 -23.68
N GLY A 180 -6.14 -8.63 -24.42
CA GLY A 180 -6.78 -7.78 -25.43
C GLY A 180 -7.60 -8.60 -26.42
N SER A 181 -7.11 -9.77 -26.80
CA SER A 181 -7.81 -10.72 -27.69
C SER A 181 -8.99 -11.41 -27.02
N LEU A 182 -8.93 -11.69 -25.71
CA LEU A 182 -10.04 -12.29 -24.95
C LEU A 182 -11.26 -11.37 -24.85
N ASN A 183 -11.08 -10.05 -24.90
CA ASN A 183 -12.17 -9.08 -24.95
C ASN A 183 -13.05 -9.26 -26.21
N TYR A 184 -12.52 -9.84 -27.28
CA TYR A 184 -13.28 -10.16 -28.51
C TYR A 184 -13.87 -11.57 -28.49
N ILE A 185 -13.27 -12.50 -27.73
CA ILE A 185 -13.73 -13.89 -27.65
C ILE A 185 -15.07 -13.99 -26.92
N TRP A 186 -15.25 -13.23 -25.83
CA TRP A 186 -16.49 -13.25 -25.05
C TRP A 186 -17.73 -12.77 -25.82
N PRO A 187 -17.71 -11.61 -26.50
CA PRO A 187 -18.80 -11.21 -27.38
C PRO A 187 -19.04 -12.20 -28.54
N ALA A 188 -17.96 -12.73 -29.13
CA ALA A 188 -18.07 -13.73 -30.18
C ALA A 188 -18.74 -15.03 -29.69
N ALA A 189 -18.40 -15.50 -28.49
CA ALA A 189 -19.02 -16.66 -27.88
C ALA A 189 -20.54 -16.45 -27.59
N LEU A 190 -20.92 -15.24 -27.15
CA LEU A 190 -22.34 -14.88 -26.96
C LEU A 190 -23.09 -14.84 -28.29
N ILE A 191 -22.50 -14.27 -29.35
CA ILE A 191 -23.11 -14.25 -30.70
C ILE A 191 -23.30 -15.67 -31.24
N LEU A 192 -22.26 -16.51 -31.13
CA LEU A 192 -22.34 -17.91 -31.58
C LEU A 192 -23.34 -18.69 -30.77
N GLY A 193 -23.38 -18.52 -29.45
CA GLY A 193 -24.36 -19.16 -28.56
C GLY A 193 -25.80 -18.74 -28.90
N GLY A 194 -26.01 -17.43 -29.12
CA GLY A 194 -27.30 -16.89 -29.53
C GLY A 194 -27.75 -17.42 -30.90
N LEU A 195 -26.86 -17.45 -31.89
CA LEU A 195 -27.14 -18.05 -33.21
C LEU A 195 -27.50 -19.53 -33.16
N LEU A 196 -26.74 -20.30 -32.36
CA LEU A 196 -27.03 -21.73 -32.16
C LEU A 196 -28.40 -21.95 -31.54
N LEU A 197 -28.79 -21.13 -30.57
CA LEU A 197 -30.12 -21.19 -29.94
C LEU A 197 -31.22 -20.86 -30.97
N ILE A 198 -31.06 -19.81 -31.75
CA ILE A 198 -32.01 -19.44 -32.81
C ILE A 198 -32.17 -20.57 -33.85
N LEU A 199 -31.07 -21.11 -34.35
CA LEU A 199 -31.07 -22.20 -35.32
C LEU A 199 -31.72 -23.48 -34.75
N ARG A 200 -31.49 -23.76 -33.47
CA ARG A 200 -32.09 -24.92 -32.80
C ARG A 200 -33.62 -24.77 -32.60
N PHE A 201 -34.07 -23.53 -32.36
CA PHE A 201 -35.51 -23.24 -32.26
C PHE A 201 -36.20 -23.26 -33.64
N ALA A 202 -35.54 -22.68 -34.67
CA ALA A 202 -36.07 -22.67 -36.03
C ALA A 202 -36.20 -24.08 -36.67
N ARG A 203 -35.40 -25.05 -36.24
CA ARG A 203 -35.51 -26.46 -36.71
C ARG A 203 -36.56 -27.28 -35.99
N ARG A 204 -37.20 -26.75 -34.97
CA ARG A 204 -38.28 -27.45 -34.20
C ARG A 204 -39.67 -27.02 -34.59
N HIS A 205 -39.80 -26.08 -35.53
CA HIS A 205 -41.03 -25.69 -36.24
C HIS A 205 -40.91 -25.99 -37.72
#